data_1ac343da3bdb696ab1932576a0aed2d6
#
_entry.id   1ac343da3bdb696ab1932576a0aed2d6
#
_cell.length_a   1.000
_cell.length_b   1.000
_cell.length_c   1.000
_cell.angle_alpha   90.00
_cell.angle_beta   90.00
_cell.angle_gamma   90.00
#
_symmetry.space_group_name_H-M   'P 1'
#
loop_
_entity.id
_entity.type
_entity.pdbx_description
1 polymer ?
#
loop_
_entity_poly.entity_id
_entity_poly.type
_entity_poly.pdbx_seq_one_letter_code
_entity_poly.pdbx_strand_id
1 'polypeptide(L)'
;KQQEEAVDKYEILKEFIIFSIPYLLVSILGNSQTLINTQFFIPAATKLGMGYDEAKLIYSIIETNCDKLTSIPQVLSIGFSAGIVPYMTVSLENHDFKALNINIEDCLDTVLYIGLPVCFAMAALAEPIYFIMYGGNELKYGVTCLQWSSLLGFCTTMTPICNSMMLTLRFRKQSIFYLACGFAIKCITFYPLMAIMGYTGAIVSSCLCSATIIIASLLKIRKEFSIKYRRIIKRMIRIMISCLAMNGVFALYNFFGPGWVAYGRIVCLLQLAVVGISGIVVYVLVSDMMKLPKSVFHISLKGMCNRLLRRGAR
;
A
#
# COMPACT_ATOMS: atom_id res chain seq x y z
N LYS A 1 19.39 -52.10 9.67
CA LYS A 1 20.40 -51.40 8.86
C LYS A 1 19.67 -50.61 7.83
N GLN A 2 19.30 -49.35 8.14
CA GLN A 2 18.88 -48.34 7.19
C GLN A 2 20.13 -47.93 6.43
N GLN A 3 20.16 -48.19 5.12
CA GLN A 3 21.11 -47.55 4.22
C GLN A 3 20.73 -46.06 4.20
N GLU A 4 21.52 -45.23 4.84
CA GLU A 4 21.59 -43.78 4.55
C GLU A 4 22.07 -43.67 3.09
N GLU A 5 21.16 -43.50 2.15
CA GLU A 5 21.51 -43.03 0.81
C GLU A 5 22.28 -41.72 0.98
N ALA A 6 23.54 -41.72 0.60
CA ALA A 6 24.36 -40.54 0.54
C ALA A 6 23.72 -39.58 -0.47
N VAL A 7 22.87 -38.73 0.02
CA VAL A 7 22.20 -37.71 -0.80
C VAL A 7 23.30 -36.84 -1.39
N ASP A 8 23.39 -36.83 -2.71
CA ASP A 8 24.39 -36.03 -3.41
C ASP A 8 24.14 -34.53 -3.11
N LYS A 9 25.06 -33.92 -2.36
CA LYS A 9 24.99 -32.51 -1.97
C LYS A 9 24.84 -31.59 -3.19
N TYR A 10 25.34 -32.01 -4.34
CA TYR A 10 25.23 -31.26 -5.59
C TYR A 10 23.79 -31.30 -6.15
N GLU A 11 23.12 -32.41 -6.09
CA GLU A 11 21.71 -32.50 -6.51
C GLU A 11 20.80 -31.67 -5.61
N ILE A 12 20.99 -31.72 -4.29
CA ILE A 12 20.26 -30.88 -3.33
C ILE A 12 20.48 -29.39 -3.63
N LEU A 13 21.74 -28.99 -3.84
CA LEU A 13 22.09 -27.61 -4.15
C LEU A 13 21.46 -27.16 -5.47
N LYS A 14 21.50 -28.01 -6.49
CA LYS A 14 20.88 -27.74 -7.79
C LYS A 14 19.36 -27.58 -7.67
N GLU A 15 18.68 -28.47 -6.97
CA GLU A 15 17.24 -28.37 -6.73
C GLU A 15 16.88 -27.10 -5.94
N PHE A 16 17.66 -26.79 -4.89
CA PHE A 16 17.48 -25.57 -4.10
C PHE A 16 17.64 -24.32 -4.96
N ILE A 17 18.67 -24.23 -5.81
CA ILE A 17 18.88 -23.10 -6.70
C ILE A 17 17.72 -22.97 -7.68
N ILE A 18 17.32 -24.06 -8.35
CA ILE A 18 16.21 -24.05 -9.32
C ILE A 18 14.90 -23.61 -8.65
N PHE A 19 14.64 -24.07 -7.43
CA PHE A 19 13.46 -23.69 -6.67
C PHE A 19 13.49 -22.21 -6.23
N SER A 20 14.67 -21.67 -5.91
CA SER A 20 14.86 -20.31 -5.41
C SER A 20 14.81 -19.24 -6.52
N ILE A 21 15.20 -19.57 -7.77
CA ILE A 21 15.23 -18.62 -8.90
C ILE A 21 13.90 -17.85 -9.07
N PRO A 22 12.71 -18.48 -9.10
CA PRO A 22 11.46 -17.76 -9.27
C PRO A 22 11.19 -16.75 -8.15
N TYR A 23 11.56 -17.08 -6.91
CA TYR A 23 11.39 -16.16 -5.77
C TYR A 23 12.37 -14.99 -5.82
N LEU A 24 13.61 -15.23 -6.24
CA LEU A 24 14.60 -14.17 -6.48
C LEU A 24 14.12 -13.22 -7.58
N LEU A 25 13.61 -13.75 -8.69
CA LEU A 25 13.04 -12.92 -9.77
C LEU A 25 11.85 -12.08 -9.29
N VAL A 26 10.93 -12.65 -8.51
CA VAL A 26 9.82 -11.91 -7.93
C VAL A 26 10.32 -10.80 -7.00
N SER A 27 11.34 -11.07 -6.19
CA SER A 27 11.92 -10.07 -5.27
C SER A 27 12.63 -8.95 -6.03
N ILE A 28 13.44 -9.26 -7.02
CA ILE A 28 14.15 -8.26 -7.84
C ILE A 28 13.16 -7.40 -8.62
N LEU A 29 12.21 -8.03 -9.31
CA LEU A 29 11.19 -7.31 -10.08
C LEU A 29 10.22 -6.53 -9.17
N GLY A 30 9.92 -7.04 -7.97
CA GLY A 30 9.10 -6.36 -6.98
C GLY A 30 9.75 -5.06 -6.49
N ASN A 31 11.07 -5.02 -6.37
CA ASN A 31 11.83 -3.82 -5.98
C ASN A 31 12.32 -2.98 -7.18
N SER A 32 11.91 -3.32 -8.38
CA SER A 32 12.36 -2.67 -9.62
C SER A 32 12.04 -1.16 -9.67
N GLN A 33 11.02 -0.72 -8.96
CA GLN A 33 10.65 0.71 -8.88
C GLN A 33 11.76 1.52 -8.22
N THR A 34 12.26 1.07 -7.07
CA THR A 34 13.37 1.69 -6.35
C THR A 34 14.65 1.66 -7.19
N LEU A 35 14.94 0.54 -7.88
CA LEU A 35 16.10 0.43 -8.76
C LEU A 35 16.11 1.49 -9.87
N ILE A 36 14.97 1.69 -10.55
CA ILE A 36 14.85 2.70 -11.61
C ILE A 36 15.01 4.10 -11.02
N ASN A 37 14.35 4.41 -9.89
CA ASN A 37 14.48 5.70 -9.26
C ASN A 37 15.93 5.98 -8.86
N THR A 38 16.61 5.02 -8.24
CA THR A 38 17.99 5.17 -7.79
C THR A 38 18.96 5.45 -8.94
N GLN A 39 18.81 4.79 -10.07
CA GLN A 39 19.73 4.93 -11.20
C GLN A 39 19.40 6.11 -12.12
N PHE A 40 18.13 6.42 -12.30
CA PHE A 40 17.70 7.32 -13.38
C PHE A 40 17.10 8.64 -12.89
N PHE A 41 16.73 8.79 -11.59
CA PHE A 41 16.08 10.01 -11.13
C PHE A 41 16.97 11.26 -11.25
N ILE A 42 18.16 11.23 -10.67
CA ILE A 42 19.08 12.38 -10.69
C ILE A 42 19.50 12.71 -12.13
N PRO A 43 19.97 11.75 -12.95
CA PRO A 43 20.30 12.04 -14.35
C PRO A 43 19.12 12.57 -15.18
N ALA A 44 17.90 12.10 -14.94
CA ALA A 44 16.72 12.59 -15.65
C ALA A 44 16.35 14.00 -15.21
N ALA A 45 16.33 14.27 -13.90
CA ALA A 45 16.01 15.59 -13.35
C ALA A 45 17.01 16.65 -13.80
N THR A 46 18.31 16.36 -13.82
CA THR A 46 19.35 17.28 -14.30
C THR A 46 19.25 17.55 -15.80
N LYS A 47 18.92 16.53 -16.62
CA LYS A 47 18.66 16.73 -18.05
C LYS A 47 17.44 17.62 -18.32
N LEU A 48 16.48 17.64 -17.41
CA LEU A 48 15.26 18.46 -17.48
C LEU A 48 15.47 19.87 -16.90
N GLY A 49 16.71 20.24 -16.53
CA GLY A 49 17.07 21.58 -16.10
C GLY A 49 17.07 21.82 -14.59
N MET A 50 16.90 20.78 -13.78
CA MET A 50 17.03 20.88 -12.32
C MET A 50 18.50 20.88 -11.90
N GLY A 51 18.86 21.69 -10.87
CA GLY A 51 20.19 21.65 -10.30
C GLY A 51 20.54 20.29 -9.70
N TYR A 52 21.80 19.86 -9.77
CA TYR A 52 22.23 18.56 -9.26
C TYR A 52 21.92 18.37 -7.78
N ASP A 53 22.23 19.39 -6.96
CA ASP A 53 22.01 19.35 -5.51
C ASP A 53 20.52 19.32 -5.17
N GLU A 54 19.71 20.07 -5.91
CA GLU A 54 18.25 20.07 -5.78
C GLU A 54 17.66 18.72 -6.16
N ALA A 55 18.10 18.11 -7.26
CA ALA A 55 17.68 16.79 -7.70
C ALA A 55 18.03 15.70 -6.66
N LYS A 56 19.24 15.75 -6.10
CA LYS A 56 19.70 14.86 -5.04
C LYS A 56 18.88 14.99 -3.77
N LEU A 57 18.54 16.21 -3.40
CA LEU A 57 17.71 16.51 -2.27
C LEU A 57 16.31 15.93 -2.42
N ILE A 58 15.63 16.24 -3.54
CA ILE A 58 14.28 15.76 -3.80
C ILE A 58 14.26 14.22 -3.89
N TYR A 59 15.28 13.61 -4.50
CA TYR A 59 15.45 12.16 -4.50
C TYR A 59 15.49 11.59 -3.07
N SER A 60 16.29 12.20 -2.18
CA SER A 60 16.37 11.80 -0.78
C SER A 60 15.03 11.96 -0.05
N ILE A 61 14.29 13.02 -0.33
CA ILE A 61 12.95 13.23 0.23
C ILE A 61 12.01 12.11 -0.20
N ILE A 62 11.98 11.75 -1.48
CA ILE A 62 11.08 10.71 -2.01
C ILE A 62 11.46 9.33 -1.47
N GLU A 63 12.71 8.89 -1.68
CA GLU A 63 13.15 7.51 -1.40
C GLU A 63 13.47 7.24 0.07
N THR A 64 13.70 8.29 0.87
CA THR A 64 14.04 8.11 2.29
C THR A 64 12.93 8.61 3.20
N ASN A 65 12.49 9.86 3.04
CA ASN A 65 11.56 10.47 3.97
C ASN A 65 10.12 9.99 3.71
N CYS A 66 9.67 10.09 2.46
CA CYS A 66 8.31 9.69 2.10
C CYS A 66 8.13 8.16 2.12
N ASP A 67 9.15 7.39 1.72
CA ASP A 67 9.09 5.92 1.74
C ASP A 67 8.90 5.38 3.15
N LYS A 68 9.60 5.90 4.15
CA LYS A 68 9.41 5.52 5.56
C LYS A 68 7.98 5.78 6.06
N LEU A 69 7.37 6.88 5.64
CA LEU A 69 5.99 7.20 6.03
C LEU A 69 5.00 6.30 5.32
N THR A 70 5.16 6.08 4.01
CA THR A 70 4.28 5.21 3.22
C THR A 70 4.44 3.72 3.54
N SER A 71 5.53 3.31 4.19
CA SER A 71 5.69 1.94 4.69
C SER A 71 4.75 1.58 5.84
N ILE A 72 4.22 2.57 6.59
CA ILE A 72 3.31 2.32 7.72
C ILE A 72 2.05 1.56 7.29
N PRO A 73 1.25 2.04 6.32
CA PRO A 73 0.09 1.30 5.83
C PRO A 73 0.47 -0.05 5.19
N GLN A 74 1.65 -0.14 4.58
CA GLN A 74 2.15 -1.37 3.97
C GLN A 74 2.39 -2.47 5.00
N VAL A 75 3.07 -2.17 6.10
CA VAL A 75 3.35 -3.13 7.18
C VAL A 75 2.05 -3.64 7.80
N LEU A 76 1.09 -2.76 8.07
CA LEU A 76 -0.23 -3.15 8.58
C LEU A 76 -0.93 -4.13 7.64
N SER A 77 -0.93 -3.83 6.34
CA SER A 77 -1.61 -4.66 5.35
C SER A 77 -0.95 -6.01 5.13
N ILE A 78 0.39 -6.09 5.16
CA ILE A 78 1.13 -7.35 5.12
C ILE A 78 0.78 -8.21 6.35
N GLY A 79 0.71 -7.61 7.54
CA GLY A 79 0.32 -8.33 8.75
C GLY A 79 -1.06 -8.96 8.65
N PHE A 80 -2.05 -8.24 8.14
CA PHE A 80 -3.40 -8.78 7.94
C PHE A 80 -3.44 -9.85 6.85
N SER A 81 -2.75 -9.65 5.72
CA SER A 81 -2.74 -10.64 4.64
C SER A 81 -2.05 -11.93 5.05
N ALA A 82 -0.98 -11.87 5.85
CA ALA A 82 -0.31 -13.04 6.38
C ALA A 82 -1.23 -13.92 7.22
N GLY A 83 -2.23 -13.34 7.90
CA GLY A 83 -3.26 -14.08 8.62
C GLY A 83 -4.24 -14.82 7.72
N ILE A 84 -4.54 -14.31 6.51
CA ILE A 84 -5.58 -14.86 5.62
C ILE A 84 -4.99 -15.85 4.59
N VAL A 85 -3.75 -15.66 4.16
CA VAL A 85 -3.07 -16.51 3.16
C VAL A 85 -3.11 -18.00 3.48
N PRO A 86 -2.86 -18.48 4.72
CA PRO A 86 -2.97 -19.90 5.05
C PRO A 86 -4.36 -20.47 4.80
N TYR A 87 -5.42 -19.71 5.08
CA TYR A 87 -6.81 -20.16 4.83
C TYR A 87 -7.11 -20.29 3.33
N MET A 88 -6.51 -19.40 2.50
CA MET A 88 -6.60 -19.54 1.04
C MET A 88 -5.94 -20.82 0.55
N THR A 89 -4.77 -21.18 1.10
CA THR A 89 -4.04 -22.41 0.75
C THR A 89 -4.88 -23.64 1.09
N VAL A 90 -5.41 -23.72 2.30
CA VAL A 90 -6.27 -24.83 2.75
C VAL A 90 -7.53 -24.95 1.90
N SER A 91 -8.19 -23.82 1.59
CA SER A 91 -9.39 -23.83 0.75
C SER A 91 -9.09 -24.28 -0.69
N LEU A 92 -7.92 -23.93 -1.22
CA LEU A 92 -7.47 -24.37 -2.55
C LEU A 92 -7.18 -25.87 -2.58
N GLU A 93 -6.49 -26.40 -1.56
CA GLU A 93 -6.14 -27.83 -1.45
C GLU A 93 -7.37 -28.69 -1.26
N ASN A 94 -8.36 -28.22 -0.52
CA ASN A 94 -9.64 -28.90 -0.32
C ASN A 94 -10.62 -28.72 -1.50
N HIS A 95 -10.23 -28.05 -2.58
CA HIS A 95 -11.09 -27.70 -3.72
C HIS A 95 -12.38 -26.95 -3.32
N ASP A 96 -12.38 -26.28 -2.17
CA ASP A 96 -13.50 -25.43 -1.74
C ASP A 96 -13.37 -24.01 -2.33
N PHE A 97 -13.75 -23.90 -3.60
CA PHE A 97 -13.69 -22.61 -4.32
C PHE A 97 -14.65 -21.57 -3.74
N LYS A 98 -15.69 -21.97 -2.99
CA LYS A 98 -16.60 -21.02 -2.34
C LYS A 98 -15.93 -20.36 -1.15
N ALA A 99 -15.29 -21.14 -0.27
CA ALA A 99 -14.50 -20.61 0.84
C ALA A 99 -13.30 -19.81 0.32
N LEU A 100 -12.62 -20.26 -0.73
CA LEU A 100 -11.52 -19.54 -1.36
C LEU A 100 -11.95 -18.14 -1.82
N ASN A 101 -13.08 -18.01 -2.51
CA ASN A 101 -13.60 -16.74 -2.97
C ASN A 101 -13.92 -15.78 -1.80
N ILE A 102 -14.49 -16.31 -0.70
CA ILE A 102 -14.75 -15.52 0.51
C ILE A 102 -13.42 -15.01 1.10
N ASN A 103 -12.42 -15.89 1.25
CA ASN A 103 -11.12 -15.52 1.80
C ASN A 103 -10.41 -14.45 0.95
N ILE A 104 -10.51 -14.52 -0.39
CA ILE A 104 -9.96 -13.50 -1.29
C ILE A 104 -10.72 -12.16 -1.13
N GLU A 105 -12.06 -12.20 -1.09
CA GLU A 105 -12.88 -11.00 -0.86
C GLU A 105 -12.54 -10.35 0.48
N ASP A 106 -12.46 -11.12 1.56
CA ASP A 106 -12.18 -10.63 2.92
C ASP A 106 -10.76 -10.03 3.02
N CYS A 107 -9.77 -10.63 2.35
CA CYS A 107 -8.42 -10.08 2.30
C CYS A 107 -8.39 -8.72 1.60
N LEU A 108 -8.99 -8.61 0.42
CA LEU A 108 -9.03 -7.36 -0.34
C LEU A 108 -9.82 -6.28 0.41
N ASP A 109 -10.97 -6.63 0.97
CA ASP A 109 -11.81 -5.71 1.73
C ASP A 109 -11.11 -5.17 2.98
N THR A 110 -10.39 -6.02 3.72
CA THR A 110 -9.64 -5.64 4.91
C THR A 110 -8.54 -4.64 4.58
N VAL A 111 -7.79 -4.92 3.51
CA VAL A 111 -6.71 -4.03 3.06
C VAL A 111 -7.24 -2.70 2.54
N LEU A 112 -8.35 -2.70 1.80
CA LEU A 112 -9.02 -1.50 1.34
C LEU A 112 -9.55 -0.67 2.52
N TYR A 113 -10.17 -1.32 3.52
CA TYR A 113 -10.77 -0.66 4.66
C TYR A 113 -9.75 0.04 5.57
N ILE A 114 -8.53 -0.51 5.68
CA ILE A 114 -7.46 0.04 6.51
C ILE A 114 -6.51 0.92 5.67
N GLY A 115 -6.09 0.45 4.50
CA GLY A 115 -5.08 1.12 3.68
C GLY A 115 -5.55 2.43 3.06
N LEU A 116 -6.78 2.47 2.54
CA LEU A 116 -7.30 3.70 1.91
C LEU A 116 -7.38 4.88 2.90
N PRO A 117 -8.04 4.77 4.08
CA PRO A 117 -8.13 5.93 4.98
C PRO A 117 -6.75 6.39 5.47
N VAL A 118 -5.80 5.49 5.70
CA VAL A 118 -4.44 5.88 6.10
C VAL A 118 -3.75 6.68 4.99
N CYS A 119 -3.83 6.24 3.74
CA CYS A 119 -3.26 6.97 2.61
C CYS A 119 -3.95 8.33 2.39
N PHE A 120 -5.28 8.40 2.52
CA PHE A 120 -6.03 9.66 2.41
C PHE A 120 -5.70 10.63 3.56
N ALA A 121 -5.56 10.12 4.78
CA ALA A 121 -5.12 10.93 5.94
C ALA A 121 -3.71 11.46 5.75
N MET A 122 -2.78 10.63 5.27
CA MET A 122 -1.40 11.05 4.98
C MET A 122 -1.34 12.13 3.90
N ALA A 123 -2.15 12.03 2.86
CA ALA A 123 -2.23 13.04 1.82
C ALA A 123 -2.77 14.38 2.36
N ALA A 124 -3.83 14.34 3.15
CA ALA A 124 -4.49 15.55 3.68
C ALA A 124 -3.69 16.22 4.81
N LEU A 125 -3.00 15.43 5.62
CA LEU A 125 -2.18 15.88 6.75
C LEU A 125 -0.68 15.84 6.43
N ALA A 126 -0.30 15.93 5.14
CA ALA A 126 1.09 15.84 4.71
C ALA A 126 1.97 16.92 5.35
N GLU A 127 1.45 18.16 5.49
CA GLU A 127 2.20 19.27 6.07
C GLU A 127 2.56 19.03 7.54
N PRO A 128 1.61 18.80 8.47
CA PRO A 128 1.95 18.54 9.86
C PRO A 128 2.77 17.25 10.05
N ILE A 129 2.49 16.20 9.31
CA ILE A 129 3.25 14.94 9.40
C ILE A 129 4.72 15.19 9.01
N TYR A 130 4.95 15.83 7.86
CA TYR A 130 6.31 16.10 7.40
C TYR A 130 7.05 17.06 8.34
N PHE A 131 6.39 18.12 8.80
CA PHE A 131 6.97 19.11 9.72
C PHE A 131 7.39 18.48 11.06
N ILE A 132 6.56 17.61 11.64
CA ILE A 132 6.87 16.95 12.91
C ILE A 132 8.09 16.03 12.76
N MET A 133 8.15 15.25 11.67
CA MET A 133 9.20 14.25 11.46
C MET A 133 10.53 14.84 11.01
N TYR A 134 10.50 15.82 10.07
CA TYR A 134 11.71 16.30 9.39
C TYR A 134 11.98 17.79 9.61
N GLY A 135 11.03 18.56 10.14
CA GLY A 135 11.16 20.00 10.41
C GLY A 135 10.73 20.87 9.25
N GLY A 136 11.04 22.18 9.41
CA GLY A 136 10.65 23.21 8.45
C GLY A 136 11.57 23.34 7.23
N ASN A 137 12.75 22.73 7.26
CA ASN A 137 13.66 22.76 6.12
C ASN A 137 13.03 22.00 4.95
N GLU A 138 12.91 22.70 3.80
CA GLU A 138 12.41 22.12 2.57
C GLU A 138 10.98 21.56 2.63
N LEU A 139 10.18 22.11 3.55
CA LEU A 139 8.81 21.73 3.80
C LEU A 139 7.97 21.68 2.52
N LYS A 140 8.16 22.66 1.62
CA LYS A 140 7.42 22.72 0.35
C LYS A 140 7.61 21.48 -0.51
N TYR A 141 8.85 21.03 -0.70
CA TYR A 141 9.13 19.80 -1.46
C TYR A 141 8.62 18.56 -0.73
N GLY A 142 8.88 18.51 0.60
CA GLY A 142 8.45 17.38 1.42
C GLY A 142 6.95 17.17 1.45
N VAL A 143 6.16 18.23 1.59
CA VAL A 143 4.70 18.17 1.58
C VAL A 143 4.18 17.68 0.23
N THR A 144 4.67 18.27 -0.88
CA THR A 144 4.25 17.86 -2.23
C THR A 144 4.64 16.42 -2.52
N CYS A 145 5.87 16.03 -2.18
CA CYS A 145 6.31 14.63 -2.35
C CYS A 145 5.46 13.67 -1.51
N LEU A 146 5.14 14.00 -0.25
CA LEU A 146 4.34 13.14 0.61
C LEU A 146 2.90 13.01 0.13
N GLN A 147 2.28 14.09 -0.37
CA GLN A 147 0.94 14.04 -0.96
C GLN A 147 0.87 13.05 -2.14
N TRP A 148 1.80 13.16 -3.08
CA TRP A 148 1.87 12.24 -4.22
C TRP A 148 2.30 10.82 -3.80
N SER A 149 3.24 10.69 -2.86
CA SER A 149 3.67 9.40 -2.33
C SER A 149 2.59 8.69 -1.54
N SER A 150 1.59 9.40 -1.01
CA SER A 150 0.42 8.76 -0.37
C SER A 150 -0.40 7.94 -1.36
N LEU A 151 -0.52 8.40 -2.61
CA LEU A 151 -1.14 7.62 -3.69
C LEU A 151 -0.31 6.37 -4.01
N LEU A 152 1.01 6.52 -4.12
CA LEU A 152 1.93 5.40 -4.26
C LEU A 152 1.86 4.45 -3.06
N GLY A 153 1.73 4.98 -1.85
CA GLY A 153 1.57 4.22 -0.60
C GLY A 153 0.41 3.24 -0.64
N PHE A 154 -0.72 3.63 -1.22
CA PHE A 154 -1.83 2.71 -1.45
C PHE A 154 -1.47 1.60 -2.46
N CYS A 155 -0.84 1.96 -3.57
CA CYS A 155 -0.40 0.99 -4.58
C CYS A 155 0.67 0.04 -4.02
N THR A 156 1.66 0.54 -3.28
CA THR A 156 2.70 -0.29 -2.66
C THR A 156 2.17 -1.21 -1.57
N THR A 157 1.08 -0.82 -0.91
CA THR A 157 0.36 -1.66 0.06
C THR A 157 -0.36 -2.82 -0.62
N MET A 158 -0.99 -2.60 -1.76
CA MET A 158 -1.75 -3.61 -2.51
C MET A 158 -0.86 -4.59 -3.28
N THR A 159 0.27 -4.14 -3.82
CA THR A 159 1.13 -4.96 -4.70
C THR A 159 1.66 -6.24 -4.01
N PRO A 160 2.23 -6.20 -2.77
CA PRO A 160 2.70 -7.40 -2.08
C PRO A 160 1.58 -8.40 -1.82
N ILE A 161 0.37 -7.91 -1.53
CA ILE A 161 -0.79 -8.74 -1.25
C ILE A 161 -1.25 -9.47 -2.51
N CYS A 162 -1.37 -8.75 -3.63
CA CYS A 162 -1.68 -9.36 -4.92
C CYS A 162 -0.64 -10.40 -5.32
N ASN A 163 0.66 -10.13 -5.13
CA ASN A 163 1.73 -11.08 -5.38
C ASN A 163 1.64 -12.31 -4.46
N SER A 164 1.39 -12.13 -3.17
CA SER A 164 1.21 -13.22 -2.21
C SER A 164 0.03 -14.11 -2.60
N MET A 165 -1.11 -13.51 -2.98
CA MET A 165 -2.28 -14.25 -3.50
C MET A 165 -1.92 -15.05 -4.76
N MET A 166 -1.24 -14.43 -5.73
CA MET A 166 -0.84 -15.10 -6.96
C MET A 166 0.09 -16.30 -6.70
N LEU A 167 1.03 -16.17 -5.75
CA LEU A 167 1.93 -17.25 -5.36
C LEU A 167 1.19 -18.38 -4.65
N THR A 168 0.27 -18.05 -3.74
CA THR A 168 -0.58 -19.00 -3.01
C THR A 168 -1.50 -19.79 -3.96
N LEU A 169 -2.06 -19.10 -4.95
CA LEU A 169 -2.91 -19.71 -5.98
C LEU A 169 -2.13 -20.44 -7.08
N ARG A 170 -0.81 -20.65 -6.88
CA ARG A 170 0.10 -21.36 -7.80
C ARG A 170 0.32 -20.68 -9.16
N PHE A 171 0.03 -19.37 -9.29
CA PHE A 171 0.24 -18.58 -10.52
C PHE A 171 1.62 -17.91 -10.58
N ARG A 172 2.70 -18.61 -10.18
CA ARG A 172 4.06 -18.07 -10.09
C ARG A 172 4.55 -17.46 -11.41
N LYS A 173 4.39 -18.16 -12.53
CA LYS A 173 4.83 -17.68 -13.85
C LYS A 173 4.12 -16.40 -14.28
N GLN A 174 2.81 -16.33 -14.04
CA GLN A 174 2.00 -15.15 -14.34
C GLN A 174 2.38 -13.97 -13.44
N SER A 175 2.64 -14.20 -12.15
CA SER A 175 3.10 -13.15 -11.23
C SER A 175 4.40 -12.52 -11.72
N ILE A 176 5.40 -13.32 -12.10
CA ILE A 176 6.67 -12.83 -12.67
C ILE A 176 6.42 -12.03 -13.95
N PHE A 177 5.56 -12.52 -14.84
CA PHE A 177 5.23 -11.83 -16.07
C PHE A 177 4.56 -10.48 -15.82
N TYR A 178 3.63 -10.38 -14.86
CA TYR A 178 2.97 -9.10 -14.53
C TYR A 178 3.91 -8.11 -13.86
N LEU A 179 4.83 -8.60 -13.02
CA LEU A 179 5.90 -7.76 -12.46
C LEU A 179 6.82 -7.22 -13.57
N ALA A 180 7.20 -8.04 -14.54
CA ALA A 180 7.99 -7.62 -15.70
C ALA A 180 7.25 -6.61 -16.58
N CYS A 181 5.94 -6.79 -16.80
CA CYS A 181 5.11 -5.80 -17.50
C CYS A 181 5.05 -4.47 -16.75
N GLY A 182 4.88 -4.49 -15.43
CA GLY A 182 4.91 -3.29 -14.60
C GLY A 182 6.26 -2.56 -14.68
N PHE A 183 7.36 -3.31 -14.61
CA PHE A 183 8.71 -2.77 -14.81
C PHE A 183 8.87 -2.10 -16.19
N ALA A 184 8.44 -2.76 -17.26
CA ALA A 184 8.50 -2.21 -18.61
C ALA A 184 7.68 -0.90 -18.73
N ILE A 185 6.47 -0.86 -18.15
CA ILE A 185 5.65 0.35 -18.13
C ILE A 185 6.37 1.47 -17.37
N LYS A 186 6.99 1.18 -16.23
CA LYS A 186 7.77 2.20 -15.51
C LYS A 186 8.92 2.73 -16.35
N CYS A 187 9.69 1.87 -17.02
CA CYS A 187 10.78 2.30 -17.89
C CYS A 187 10.30 3.24 -19.02
N ILE A 188 9.16 2.92 -19.63
CA ILE A 188 8.60 3.69 -20.73
C ILE A 188 8.03 5.03 -20.24
N THR A 189 7.33 5.03 -19.10
CA THR A 189 6.61 6.21 -18.61
C THR A 189 7.45 7.13 -17.72
N PHE A 190 8.58 6.66 -17.19
CA PHE A 190 9.39 7.40 -16.24
C PHE A 190 9.86 8.75 -16.76
N TYR A 191 10.59 8.77 -17.88
CA TYR A 191 11.14 9.99 -18.45
C TYR A 191 10.05 10.93 -19.01
N PRO A 192 9.06 10.48 -19.78
CA PRO A 192 7.97 11.35 -20.25
C PRO A 192 7.18 12.01 -19.11
N LEU A 193 6.88 11.27 -18.04
CA LEU A 193 6.15 11.83 -16.91
C LEU A 193 7.00 12.82 -16.12
N MET A 194 8.29 12.58 -15.97
CA MET A 194 9.20 13.58 -15.38
C MET A 194 9.31 14.84 -16.24
N ALA A 195 9.26 14.73 -17.56
CA ALA A 195 9.28 15.89 -18.45
C ALA A 195 8.00 16.75 -18.33
N ILE A 196 6.83 16.13 -18.08
CA ILE A 196 5.54 16.84 -17.98
C ILE A 196 5.27 17.35 -16.57
N MET A 197 5.51 16.52 -15.55
CA MET A 197 5.14 16.78 -14.14
C MET A 197 6.33 17.11 -13.25
N GLY A 198 7.54 17.21 -13.79
CA GLY A 198 8.76 17.39 -13.00
C GLY A 198 9.04 16.18 -12.10
N TYR A 199 9.59 16.43 -10.92
CA TYR A 199 9.98 15.37 -9.97
C TYR A 199 8.82 14.46 -9.51
N THR A 200 7.59 14.98 -9.48
CA THR A 200 6.41 14.19 -9.09
C THR A 200 6.07 13.11 -10.14
N GLY A 201 6.52 13.30 -11.38
CA GLY A 201 6.36 12.31 -12.46
C GLY A 201 7.00 10.96 -12.15
N ALA A 202 8.10 10.94 -11.38
CA ALA A 202 8.72 9.70 -10.92
C ALA A 202 7.79 8.91 -9.98
N ILE A 203 7.06 9.58 -9.10
CA ILE A 203 6.08 8.97 -8.19
C ILE A 203 4.89 8.42 -8.99
N VAL A 204 4.37 9.23 -9.94
CA VAL A 204 3.24 8.82 -10.79
C VAL A 204 3.60 7.61 -11.66
N SER A 205 4.82 7.55 -12.22
CA SER A 205 5.28 6.38 -12.97
C SER A 205 5.32 5.10 -12.12
N SER A 206 5.68 5.23 -10.83
CA SER A 206 5.64 4.13 -9.86
C SER A 206 4.20 3.68 -9.56
N CYS A 207 3.27 4.64 -9.46
CA CYS A 207 1.84 4.31 -9.31
C CYS A 207 1.31 3.54 -10.52
N LEU A 208 1.66 3.94 -11.74
CA LEU A 208 1.24 3.24 -12.96
C LEU A 208 1.80 1.82 -13.04
N CYS A 209 3.08 1.64 -12.67
CA CYS A 209 3.69 0.33 -12.56
C CYS A 209 2.90 -0.56 -11.60
N SER A 210 2.70 -0.12 -10.36
CA SER A 210 1.97 -0.87 -9.33
C SER A 210 0.51 -1.12 -9.74
N ALA A 211 -0.18 -0.14 -10.28
CA ALA A 211 -1.55 -0.27 -10.76
C ALA A 211 -1.67 -1.36 -11.85
N THR A 212 -0.72 -1.41 -12.77
CA THR A 212 -0.69 -2.45 -13.81
C THR A 212 -0.55 -3.85 -13.21
N ILE A 213 0.38 -4.03 -12.25
CA ILE A 213 0.59 -5.30 -11.56
C ILE A 213 -0.68 -5.73 -10.81
N ILE A 214 -1.29 -4.81 -10.06
CA ILE A 214 -2.51 -5.06 -9.28
C ILE A 214 -3.67 -5.45 -10.21
N ILE A 215 -3.92 -4.66 -11.24
CA ILE A 215 -5.03 -4.89 -12.19
C ILE A 215 -4.83 -6.23 -12.91
N ALA A 216 -3.64 -6.51 -13.44
CA ALA A 216 -3.34 -7.76 -14.14
C ALA A 216 -3.53 -8.98 -13.22
N SER A 217 -3.03 -8.92 -11.98
CA SER A 217 -3.18 -9.98 -10.98
C SER A 217 -4.64 -10.23 -10.62
N LEU A 218 -5.41 -9.18 -10.35
CA LEU A 218 -6.83 -9.30 -10.03
C LEU A 218 -7.66 -9.82 -11.21
N LEU A 219 -7.36 -9.40 -12.44
CA LEU A 219 -8.03 -9.91 -13.64
C LEU A 219 -7.75 -11.39 -13.85
N LYS A 220 -6.52 -11.86 -13.61
CA LYS A 220 -6.19 -13.30 -13.68
C LYS A 220 -6.95 -14.10 -12.63
N ILE A 221 -6.95 -13.66 -11.39
CA ILE A 221 -7.68 -14.30 -10.29
C ILE A 221 -9.17 -14.35 -10.60
N ARG A 222 -9.74 -13.25 -11.12
CA ARG A 222 -11.15 -13.21 -11.54
C ARG A 222 -11.47 -14.25 -12.63
N LYS A 223 -10.61 -14.35 -13.64
CA LYS A 223 -10.83 -15.26 -14.78
C LYS A 223 -10.82 -16.71 -14.35
N GLU A 224 -9.94 -17.08 -13.43
CA GLU A 224 -9.76 -18.46 -12.99
C GLU A 224 -10.85 -18.93 -12.00
N PHE A 225 -11.15 -18.07 -11.01
CA PHE A 225 -12.06 -18.43 -9.91
C PHE A 225 -13.45 -17.80 -10.03
N SER A 226 -13.76 -17.12 -11.14
CA SER A 226 -15.06 -16.48 -11.41
C SER A 226 -15.52 -15.50 -10.31
N ILE A 227 -14.57 -14.79 -9.67
CA ILE A 227 -14.85 -13.87 -8.57
C ILE A 227 -15.68 -12.68 -9.05
N LYS A 228 -16.74 -12.36 -8.32
CA LYS A 228 -17.61 -11.22 -8.62
C LYS A 228 -17.13 -9.97 -7.89
N TYR A 229 -16.16 -9.24 -8.44
CA TYR A 229 -15.65 -7.99 -7.85
C TYR A 229 -16.68 -6.87 -7.68
N ARG A 230 -17.91 -7.03 -8.19
CA ARG A 230 -18.97 -6.03 -8.02
C ARG A 230 -19.26 -5.69 -6.55
N ARG A 231 -19.10 -6.67 -5.63
CA ARG A 231 -19.27 -6.45 -4.19
C ARG A 231 -18.11 -5.61 -3.63
N ILE A 232 -16.87 -5.98 -3.97
CA ILE A 232 -15.65 -5.30 -3.55
C ILE A 232 -15.66 -3.85 -4.05
N ILE A 233 -16.00 -3.62 -5.32
CA ILE A 233 -16.10 -2.27 -5.90
C ILE A 233 -17.16 -1.43 -5.17
N LYS A 234 -18.33 -2.00 -4.86
CA LYS A 234 -19.36 -1.29 -4.09
C LYS A 234 -18.89 -0.95 -2.66
N ARG A 235 -18.13 -1.84 -2.01
CA ARG A 235 -17.54 -1.58 -0.70
C ARG A 235 -16.44 -0.52 -0.80
N MET A 236 -15.57 -0.60 -1.80
CA MET A 236 -14.54 0.40 -2.07
C MET A 236 -15.14 1.80 -2.26
N ILE A 237 -16.22 1.95 -3.02
CA ILE A 237 -16.89 3.24 -3.19
C ILE A 237 -17.41 3.78 -1.85
N ARG A 238 -18.00 2.95 -0.99
CA ARG A 238 -18.44 3.36 0.35
C ARG A 238 -17.26 3.76 1.25
N ILE A 239 -16.14 3.02 1.18
CA ILE A 239 -14.91 3.37 1.89
C ILE A 239 -14.41 4.74 1.41
N MET A 240 -14.39 4.99 0.09
CA MET A 240 -14.00 6.28 -0.47
C MET A 240 -14.89 7.43 0.03
N ILE A 241 -16.21 7.23 0.11
CA ILE A 241 -17.13 8.24 0.68
C ILE A 241 -16.80 8.50 2.15
N SER A 242 -16.50 7.47 2.94
CA SER A 242 -16.07 7.63 4.34
C SER A 242 -14.74 8.35 4.46
N CYS A 243 -13.80 8.10 3.55
CA CYS A 243 -12.52 8.81 3.46
C CYS A 243 -12.71 10.30 3.08
N LEU A 244 -13.63 10.60 2.15
CA LEU A 244 -13.96 11.97 1.78
C LEU A 244 -14.58 12.74 2.96
N ALA A 245 -15.46 12.12 3.75
CA ALA A 245 -16.01 12.72 4.96
C ALA A 245 -14.91 13.02 6.00
N MET A 246 -13.97 12.09 6.20
CA MET A 246 -12.79 12.28 7.05
C MET A 246 -11.94 13.46 6.55
N ASN A 247 -11.64 13.50 5.25
CA ASN A 247 -10.86 14.60 4.67
C ASN A 247 -11.58 15.93 4.75
N GLY A 248 -12.92 15.94 4.76
CA GLY A 248 -13.72 17.15 5.03
C GLY A 248 -13.42 17.75 6.39
N VAL A 249 -13.23 16.93 7.44
CA VAL A 249 -12.80 17.41 8.78
C VAL A 249 -11.41 18.04 8.72
N PHE A 250 -10.47 17.41 8.00
CA PHE A 250 -9.11 17.95 7.84
C PHE A 250 -9.12 19.26 7.05
N ALA A 251 -9.93 19.35 6.00
CA ALA A 251 -10.08 20.59 5.23
C ALA A 251 -10.70 21.72 6.05
N LEU A 252 -11.72 21.43 6.87
CA LEU A 252 -12.29 22.41 7.81
C LEU A 252 -11.24 22.94 8.78
N TYR A 253 -10.42 22.06 9.33
CA TYR A 253 -9.35 22.48 10.21
C TYR A 253 -8.30 23.32 9.47
N ASN A 254 -7.90 22.94 8.27
CA ASN A 254 -6.97 23.72 7.46
C ASN A 254 -7.48 25.11 7.10
N PHE A 255 -8.82 25.27 7.00
CA PHE A 255 -9.44 26.57 6.66
C PHE A 255 -9.66 27.46 7.89
N PHE A 256 -10.10 26.91 9.02
CA PHE A 256 -10.45 27.67 10.22
C PHE A 256 -9.43 27.60 11.34
N GLY A 257 -8.50 26.63 11.29
CA GLY A 257 -7.54 26.39 12.35
C GLY A 257 -6.31 27.29 12.27
N PRO A 258 -5.56 27.40 13.36
CA PRO A 258 -4.25 28.03 13.34
C PRO A 258 -3.31 27.18 12.45
N GLY A 259 -2.44 27.87 11.69
CA GLY A 259 -1.48 27.17 10.79
C GLY A 259 -0.65 26.11 11.54
N TRP A 260 -0.35 25.01 10.87
CA TRP A 260 0.34 23.86 11.45
C TRP A 260 1.74 24.18 12.00
N VAL A 261 2.45 25.11 11.37
CA VAL A 261 3.86 25.43 11.66
C VAL A 261 3.99 26.59 12.65
N ALA A 262 2.89 27.30 12.96
CA ALA A 262 2.91 28.58 13.67
C ALA A 262 3.46 28.50 15.11
N TYR A 263 3.23 27.40 15.82
CA TYR A 263 3.51 27.28 17.25
C TYR A 263 4.57 26.23 17.61
N GLY A 264 5.33 25.75 16.62
CA GLY A 264 6.40 24.78 16.82
C GLY A 264 5.95 23.31 16.82
N ARG A 265 6.92 22.39 16.88
CA ARG A 265 6.70 20.94 16.68
C ARG A 265 5.78 20.29 17.70
N ILE A 266 5.88 20.67 18.99
CA ILE A 266 5.09 20.05 20.07
C ILE A 266 3.61 20.39 19.91
N VAL A 267 3.32 21.67 19.65
CA VAL A 267 1.94 22.12 19.43
C VAL A 267 1.36 21.49 18.16
N CYS A 268 2.15 21.45 17.08
CA CYS A 268 1.77 20.76 15.84
C CYS A 268 1.43 19.27 16.08
N LEU A 269 2.20 18.57 16.93
CA LEU A 269 1.93 17.17 17.31
C LEU A 269 0.58 17.05 18.04
N LEU A 270 0.30 17.93 19.00
CA LEU A 270 -0.99 17.94 19.72
C LEU A 270 -2.16 18.24 18.77
N GLN A 271 -1.99 19.22 17.87
CA GLN A 271 -2.98 19.54 16.85
C GLN A 271 -3.23 18.33 15.93
N LEU A 272 -2.16 17.70 15.45
CA LEU A 272 -2.25 16.49 14.63
C LEU A 272 -2.97 15.33 15.35
N ALA A 273 -2.70 15.15 16.64
CA ALA A 273 -3.36 14.12 17.44
C ALA A 273 -4.87 14.39 17.56
N VAL A 274 -5.27 15.62 17.88
CA VAL A 274 -6.69 16.00 18.01
C VAL A 274 -7.42 15.88 16.68
N VAL A 275 -6.84 16.44 15.61
CA VAL A 275 -7.45 16.43 14.27
C VAL A 275 -7.44 15.01 13.68
N GLY A 276 -6.38 14.25 13.89
CA GLY A 276 -6.29 12.85 13.45
C GLY A 276 -7.32 11.96 14.14
N ILE A 277 -7.46 12.06 15.47
CA ILE A 277 -8.47 11.32 16.22
C ILE A 277 -9.89 11.72 15.76
N SER A 278 -10.17 13.01 15.60
CA SER A 278 -11.49 13.46 15.11
C SER A 278 -11.80 12.92 13.71
N GLY A 279 -10.81 12.89 12.82
CA GLY A 279 -10.95 12.28 11.51
C GLY A 279 -11.21 10.78 11.54
N ILE A 280 -10.50 10.04 12.39
CA ILE A 280 -10.72 8.60 12.59
C ILE A 280 -12.14 8.34 13.13
N VAL A 281 -12.59 9.12 14.11
CA VAL A 281 -13.95 9.01 14.65
C VAL A 281 -14.99 9.22 13.55
N VAL A 282 -14.86 10.27 12.73
CA VAL A 282 -15.78 10.53 11.62
C VAL A 282 -15.73 9.39 10.59
N TYR A 283 -14.55 8.90 10.23
CA TYR A 283 -14.41 7.75 9.34
C TYR A 283 -15.17 6.53 9.87
N VAL A 284 -14.96 6.18 11.14
CA VAL A 284 -15.60 5.03 11.78
C VAL A 284 -17.12 5.21 11.85
N LEU A 285 -17.62 6.40 12.22
CA LEU A 285 -19.04 6.69 12.29
C LEU A 285 -19.72 6.61 10.91
N VAL A 286 -19.14 7.23 9.89
CA VAL A 286 -19.68 7.20 8.52
C VAL A 286 -19.61 5.78 7.95
N SER A 287 -18.52 5.05 8.20
CA SER A 287 -18.39 3.65 7.78
C SER A 287 -19.41 2.72 8.47
N ASP A 288 -19.74 2.98 9.74
CA ASP A 288 -20.78 2.21 10.46
C ASP A 288 -22.18 2.52 9.94
N MET A 289 -22.48 3.79 9.65
CA MET A 289 -23.74 4.17 8.98
C MET A 289 -23.91 3.43 7.64
N MET A 290 -22.80 3.21 6.90
CA MET A 290 -22.78 2.45 5.65
C MET A 290 -22.70 0.92 5.85
N LYS A 291 -22.73 0.44 7.12
CA LYS A 291 -22.63 -0.98 7.50
C LYS A 291 -21.35 -1.67 6.99
N LEU A 292 -20.27 -0.91 6.78
CA LEU A 292 -18.98 -1.44 6.31
C LEU A 292 -18.32 -2.39 7.32
N PRO A 293 -18.20 -2.06 8.63
CA PRO A 293 -17.56 -2.94 9.61
C PRO A 293 -18.24 -4.31 9.70
N LYS A 294 -19.58 -4.34 9.58
CA LYS A 294 -20.34 -5.59 9.54
C LYS A 294 -20.09 -6.38 8.27
N SER A 295 -19.81 -5.71 7.17
CA SER A 295 -19.59 -6.36 5.86
C SER A 295 -18.16 -6.80 5.64
N VAL A 296 -17.17 -6.18 6.31
CA VAL A 296 -15.74 -6.48 6.20
C VAL A 296 -15.27 -7.45 7.29
N PHE A 297 -15.62 -7.17 8.55
CA PHE A 297 -15.16 -7.96 9.70
C PHE A 297 -16.23 -8.89 10.27
N HIS A 298 -17.42 -8.95 9.69
CA HIS A 298 -18.57 -9.73 10.18
C HIS A 298 -18.98 -9.38 11.63
N ILE A 299 -18.50 -8.25 12.18
CA ILE A 299 -18.72 -7.79 13.55
C ILE A 299 -19.40 -6.43 13.51
N SER A 300 -20.50 -6.23 14.26
CA SER A 300 -21.08 -4.90 14.46
C SER A 300 -20.30 -4.13 15.54
N LEU A 301 -20.06 -2.82 15.33
CA LEU A 301 -19.39 -1.95 16.31
C LEU A 301 -20.08 -1.99 17.67
N LYS A 302 -21.42 -2.04 17.70
CA LYS A 302 -22.21 -2.23 18.92
C LYS A 302 -21.85 -3.53 19.66
N GLY A 303 -21.63 -4.62 18.92
CA GLY A 303 -21.21 -5.91 19.50
C GLY A 303 -19.78 -5.89 20.06
N MET A 304 -18.88 -5.14 19.43
CA MET A 304 -17.48 -4.99 19.86
C MET A 304 -17.40 -4.10 21.11
N CYS A 305 -18.14 -2.99 21.14
CA CYS A 305 -18.21 -2.11 22.29
C CYS A 305 -18.79 -2.83 23.54
N ASN A 306 -19.84 -3.62 23.35
CA ASN A 306 -20.43 -4.45 24.42
C ASN A 306 -19.48 -5.56 24.93
N ARG A 307 -18.62 -6.12 24.05
CA ARG A 307 -17.60 -7.10 24.46
C ARG A 307 -16.46 -6.46 25.25
N LEU A 308 -16.02 -5.26 24.86
CA LEU A 308 -14.99 -4.49 25.58
C LEU A 308 -15.50 -4.04 26.94
N LEU A 309 -16.72 -3.52 27.05
CA LEU A 309 -17.35 -3.14 28.30
C LEU A 309 -17.53 -4.34 29.27
N ARG A 310 -17.85 -5.53 28.75
CA ARG A 310 -17.95 -6.76 29.56
C ARG A 310 -16.60 -7.33 29.99
N ARG A 311 -15.49 -7.05 29.26
CA ARG A 311 -14.14 -7.46 29.66
C ARG A 311 -13.50 -6.49 30.65
N GLY A 312 -13.88 -5.21 30.67
CA GLY A 312 -13.42 -4.24 31.67
C GLY A 312 -14.16 -4.32 33.03
N ALA A 313 -15.23 -5.12 33.10
CA ALA A 313 -16.03 -5.35 34.29
C ALA A 313 -15.71 -6.71 34.99
N ARG A 314 -14.68 -7.41 34.54
CA ARG A 314 -14.08 -8.57 35.23
C ARG A 314 -12.64 -8.25 35.56
#